data_c96c0d5dd97eb415efe38dee671c357e
#
_entry.id   c96c0d5dd97eb415efe38dee671c357e
#
_cell.length_a   1.000
_cell.length_b   1.000
_cell.length_c   1.000
_cell.angle_alpha   90.00
_cell.angle_beta   90.00
_cell.angle_gamma   90.00
#
_symmetry.space_group_name_H-M   'P 1'
#
loop_
_entity.id
_entity.type
_entity.pdbx_description
1 polymer ?
#
loop_
_entity_poly.entity_id
_entity_poly.type
_entity_poly.pdbx_seq_one_letter_code
_entity_poly.pdbx_strand_id
1 'polypeptide(L)'
;MGVMIRVVGGASKVRKIFDKYVKKVKEYNKQIRHTGFYLEPVKMVPRRNPLDRKSVVKYDYYYGRYWYLYIGGKERGRYIYLGRTKPLETLQDPPENPLNYVKIIYDDEDILIPEEQFEKVKDLFKGYPKLRETWW
;
A
#
# COMPACT_ATOMS: atom_id res chain seq x y z
N MET A 1 16.93 5.05 -11.64
CA MET A 1 17.11 3.59 -11.66
C MET A 1 17.31 3.08 -10.25
N GLY A 2 16.70 1.95 -9.94
CA GLY A 2 16.87 1.33 -8.64
C GLY A 2 17.06 -0.17 -8.75
N VAL A 3 17.56 -0.77 -7.69
CA VAL A 3 17.66 -2.22 -7.57
C VAL A 3 16.41 -2.74 -6.91
N MET A 4 15.80 -3.74 -7.53
CA MET A 4 14.58 -4.37 -7.05
C MET A 4 14.86 -5.83 -6.71
N ILE A 5 14.18 -6.32 -5.70
CA ILE A 5 14.15 -7.76 -5.40
C ILE A 5 12.85 -8.30 -5.98
N ARG A 6 13.00 -9.26 -6.89
CA ARG A 6 11.85 -10.02 -7.43
C ARG A 6 11.62 -11.21 -6.51
N VAL A 7 10.41 -11.32 -5.98
CA VAL A 7 9.99 -12.50 -5.21
C VAL A 7 9.12 -13.34 -6.14
N VAL A 8 9.66 -14.46 -6.59
CA VAL A 8 8.99 -15.33 -7.54
C VAL A 8 7.78 -15.98 -6.87
N GLY A 9 6.61 -15.78 -7.48
CA GLY A 9 5.36 -16.31 -6.94
C GLY A 9 4.83 -15.56 -5.73
N GLY A 10 5.40 -14.40 -5.39
CA GLY A 10 5.04 -13.67 -4.16
C GLY A 10 3.70 -12.95 -4.18
N ALA A 11 3.09 -12.75 -5.35
CA ALA A 11 1.85 -11.98 -5.44
C ALA A 11 0.70 -12.59 -4.63
N SER A 12 0.53 -13.90 -4.67
CA SER A 12 -0.55 -14.57 -3.91
C SER A 12 -0.36 -14.42 -2.39
N LYS A 13 0.89 -14.43 -1.94
CA LYS A 13 1.21 -14.22 -0.51
C LYS A 13 0.83 -12.82 -0.07
N VAL A 14 1.18 -11.82 -0.86
CA VAL A 14 0.82 -10.42 -0.57
C VAL A 14 -0.69 -10.25 -0.53
N ARG A 15 -1.40 -10.82 -1.51
CA ARG A 15 -2.87 -10.74 -1.54
C ARG A 15 -3.49 -11.32 -0.28
N LYS A 16 -3.04 -12.47 0.20
CA LYS A 16 -3.55 -13.08 1.44
C LYS A 16 -3.30 -12.21 2.66
N ILE A 17 -2.09 -11.69 2.78
CA ILE A 17 -1.71 -10.82 3.90
C ILE A 17 -2.55 -9.54 3.86
N PHE A 18 -2.68 -8.92 2.69
CA PHE A 18 -3.40 -7.67 2.51
C PHE A 18 -4.89 -7.84 2.76
N ASP A 19 -5.50 -8.92 2.30
CA ASP A 19 -6.93 -9.18 2.53
C ASP A 19 -7.27 -9.22 4.01
N LYS A 20 -6.43 -9.86 4.81
CA LYS A 20 -6.61 -9.89 6.28
C LYS A 20 -6.47 -8.50 6.88
N TYR A 21 -5.49 -7.75 6.43
CA TYR A 21 -5.25 -6.40 6.92
C TYR A 21 -6.40 -5.45 6.56
N VAL A 22 -6.90 -5.53 5.32
CA VAL A 22 -8.02 -4.71 4.86
C VAL A 22 -9.26 -4.92 5.75
N LYS A 23 -9.54 -6.14 6.15
CA LYS A 23 -10.66 -6.42 7.06
C LYS A 23 -10.50 -5.68 8.39
N LYS A 24 -9.29 -5.68 8.94
CA LYS A 24 -8.99 -4.95 10.18
C LYS A 24 -9.13 -3.43 10.00
N VAL A 25 -8.69 -2.91 8.86
CA VAL A 25 -8.82 -1.49 8.55
C VAL A 25 -10.28 -1.09 8.38
N LYS A 26 -11.08 -1.91 7.72
CA LYS A 26 -12.53 -1.65 7.58
C LYS A 26 -13.22 -1.58 8.94
N GLU A 27 -12.89 -2.50 9.83
CA GLU A 27 -13.44 -2.49 11.18
C GLU A 27 -12.99 -1.26 11.96
N TYR A 28 -11.72 -0.92 11.84
CA TYR A 28 -11.18 0.31 12.45
C TYR A 28 -11.91 1.55 11.93
N ASN A 29 -12.12 1.66 10.63
CA ASN A 29 -12.82 2.79 10.03
C ASN A 29 -14.28 2.89 10.49
N LYS A 30 -14.94 1.77 10.75
CA LYS A 30 -16.27 1.78 11.35
C LYS A 30 -16.25 2.39 12.76
N GLN A 31 -15.24 2.03 13.55
CA GLN A 31 -15.12 2.53 14.92
C GLN A 31 -14.86 4.03 14.99
N ILE A 32 -14.12 4.58 14.01
CA ILE A 32 -13.79 6.00 13.98
C ILE A 32 -14.70 6.84 13.07
N ARG A 33 -15.71 6.23 12.48
CA ARG A 33 -16.59 6.87 11.48
C ARG A 33 -17.17 8.19 11.96
N HIS A 34 -17.56 8.27 13.23
CA HIS A 34 -18.14 9.48 13.82
C HIS A 34 -17.19 10.68 13.82
N THR A 35 -15.89 10.46 13.68
CA THR A 35 -14.89 11.53 13.65
C THR A 35 -14.77 12.21 12.30
N GLY A 36 -15.23 11.56 11.23
CA GLY A 36 -15.00 11.99 9.85
C GLY A 36 -13.67 11.54 9.28
N PHE A 37 -12.78 11.03 10.10
CA PHE A 37 -11.48 10.53 9.61
C PHE A 37 -11.62 9.14 9.00
N TYR A 38 -10.77 8.88 8.02
CA TYR A 38 -10.78 7.65 7.26
C TYR A 38 -9.35 7.24 6.90
N LEU A 39 -9.05 5.96 7.05
CA LEU A 39 -7.73 5.40 6.76
C LEU A 39 -7.77 4.54 5.50
N GLU A 40 -6.91 4.88 4.53
CA GLU A 40 -6.66 4.06 3.35
C GLU A 40 -5.36 3.27 3.56
N PRO A 41 -5.36 1.95 3.34
CA PRO A 41 -4.18 1.13 3.60
C PRO A 41 -3.20 1.04 2.44
N VAL A 42 -3.56 1.53 1.27
CA VAL A 42 -2.73 1.44 0.08
C VAL A 42 -2.97 2.63 -0.84
N LYS A 43 -1.92 3.05 -1.53
CA LYS A 43 -2.00 4.07 -2.58
C LYS A 43 -1.40 3.48 -3.85
N MET A 44 -2.14 3.58 -4.96
CA MET A 44 -1.70 3.13 -6.27
C MET A 44 -1.24 4.31 -7.09
N VAL A 45 -0.02 4.24 -7.63
CA VAL A 45 0.52 5.28 -8.49
C VAL A 45 0.88 4.65 -9.85
N PRO A 46 0.31 5.14 -10.96
CA PRO A 46 0.63 4.59 -12.27
C PRO A 46 2.06 4.90 -12.67
N ARG A 47 2.75 3.88 -13.20
CA ARG A 47 4.07 4.02 -13.79
C ARG A 47 3.88 4.15 -15.30
N ARG A 48 4.20 5.31 -15.84
CA ARG A 48 3.96 5.63 -17.25
C ARG A 48 5.13 5.16 -18.12
N ASN A 49 4.82 4.85 -19.39
CA ASN A 49 5.83 4.61 -20.39
C ASN A 49 6.58 5.93 -20.65
N PRO A 50 7.91 5.97 -20.54
CA PRO A 50 8.67 7.21 -20.78
C PRO A 50 8.54 7.73 -22.23
N LEU A 51 8.23 6.86 -23.20
CA LEU A 51 8.06 7.25 -24.60
C LEU A 51 6.61 7.63 -24.91
N ASP A 52 5.65 7.20 -24.13
CA ASP A 52 4.24 7.52 -24.28
C ASP A 52 3.59 7.65 -22.92
N ARG A 53 3.49 8.87 -22.45
CA ARG A 53 2.96 9.17 -21.10
C ARG A 53 1.49 8.83 -20.91
N LYS A 54 0.75 8.56 -21.98
CA LYS A 54 -0.65 8.13 -21.90
C LYS A 54 -0.78 6.65 -21.57
N SER A 55 0.27 5.87 -21.85
CA SER A 55 0.27 4.43 -21.60
C SER A 55 0.77 4.14 -20.18
N VAL A 56 -0.03 3.37 -19.44
CA VAL A 56 0.36 2.88 -18.12
C VAL A 56 1.00 1.51 -18.29
N VAL A 57 2.28 1.40 -17.90
CA VAL A 57 3.02 0.15 -17.98
C VAL A 57 2.71 -0.74 -16.80
N LYS A 58 2.79 -0.18 -15.59
CA LYS A 58 2.53 -0.88 -14.33
C LYS A 58 2.07 0.12 -13.28
N TYR A 59 1.60 -0.40 -12.14
CA TYR A 59 1.26 0.41 -10.98
C TYR A 59 2.24 0.14 -9.86
N ASP A 60 2.66 1.21 -9.19
CA ASP A 60 3.39 1.12 -7.92
C ASP A 60 2.36 1.11 -6.79
N TYR A 61 2.38 0.08 -5.97
CA TYR A 61 1.49 -0.05 -4.81
C TYR A 61 2.28 0.33 -3.56
N TYR A 62 1.87 1.42 -2.92
CA TYR A 62 2.48 1.88 -1.67
C TYR A 62 1.60 1.44 -0.51
N TYR A 63 2.02 0.41 0.21
CA TYR A 63 1.29 -0.13 1.35
C TYR A 63 1.68 0.66 2.60
N GLY A 64 0.72 1.41 3.16
CA GLY A 64 1.01 2.28 4.28
C GLY A 64 -0.25 2.75 4.98
N ARG A 65 -0.18 3.94 5.51
CA ARG A 65 -1.31 4.60 6.16
C ARG A 65 -1.51 5.95 5.50
N TYR A 66 -2.69 6.13 4.89
CA TYR A 66 -3.05 7.37 4.19
C TYR A 66 -4.34 7.89 4.79
N TRP A 67 -4.26 9.02 5.47
CA TRP A 67 -5.37 9.56 6.23
C TRP A 67 -6.15 10.58 5.41
N TYR A 68 -7.47 10.51 5.53
CA TYR A 68 -8.39 11.42 4.87
C TYR A 68 -9.41 11.94 5.87
N LEU A 69 -9.93 13.12 5.61
CA LEU A 69 -11.07 13.69 6.32
C LEU A 69 -12.23 13.79 5.34
N TYR A 70 -13.37 13.25 5.72
CA TYR A 70 -14.60 13.41 4.95
C TYR A 70 -15.26 14.72 5.35
N ILE A 71 -15.56 15.57 4.37
CA ILE A 71 -16.26 16.84 4.55
C ILE A 71 -17.47 16.86 3.65
N GLY A 72 -18.62 17.27 4.19
CA GLY A 72 -19.85 17.47 3.43
C GLY A 72 -21.00 16.63 3.94
N GLY A 73 -22.12 16.77 3.24
CA GLY A 73 -23.34 16.06 3.55
C GLY A 73 -23.53 14.78 2.74
N LYS A 74 -24.75 14.22 2.80
CA LYS A 74 -25.06 12.95 2.12
C LYS A 74 -24.93 13.01 0.60
N GLU A 75 -25.14 14.17 0.01
CA GLU A 75 -25.17 14.31 -1.46
C GLU A 75 -23.90 14.86 -2.07
N ARG A 76 -23.10 15.62 -1.30
CA ARG A 76 -21.88 16.26 -1.78
C ARG A 76 -20.78 16.17 -0.74
N GLY A 77 -20.28 14.95 -0.58
CA GLY A 77 -19.12 14.77 0.26
C GLY A 77 -17.84 14.74 -0.56
N ARG A 78 -16.74 15.08 0.09
CA ARG A 78 -15.41 14.94 -0.48
C ARG A 78 -14.44 14.51 0.60
N TYR A 79 -13.38 13.84 0.15
CA TYR A 79 -12.30 13.44 1.04
C TYR A 79 -11.11 14.38 0.84
N ILE A 80 -10.56 14.87 1.93
CA ILE A 80 -9.36 15.70 1.91
C ILE A 80 -8.21 14.86 2.44
N TYR A 81 -7.13 14.75 1.67
CA TYR A 81 -5.96 14.03 2.10
C TYR A 81 -5.21 14.80 3.19
N LEU A 82 -4.92 14.14 4.30
CA LEU A 82 -4.26 14.75 5.47
C LEU A 82 -2.80 14.33 5.62
N GLY A 83 -2.37 13.28 4.95
CA GLY A 83 -1.02 12.78 5.08
C GLY A 83 -0.95 11.39 5.70
N ARG A 84 0.23 11.02 6.16
CA ARG A 84 0.55 9.66 6.62
C ARG A 84 0.56 9.53 8.14
N THR A 85 0.42 10.63 8.86
CA THR A 85 0.43 10.65 10.32
C THR A 85 -0.99 10.70 10.87
N LYS A 86 -1.25 9.95 11.92
CA LYS A 86 -2.54 9.96 12.60
C LYS A 86 -2.94 11.41 12.93
N PRO A 87 -4.14 11.87 12.49
CA PRO A 87 -4.48 13.29 12.55
C PRO A 87 -4.76 13.84 13.96
N LEU A 88 -5.11 12.98 14.90
CA LEU A 88 -5.34 13.36 16.31
C LEU A 88 -4.69 12.32 17.21
N GLU A 89 -3.99 12.80 18.24
CA GLU A 89 -3.37 11.89 19.23
C GLU A 89 -4.42 11.06 19.98
N THR A 90 -5.58 11.64 20.25
CA THR A 90 -6.67 10.97 20.96
C THR A 90 -7.39 9.93 20.13
N LEU A 91 -7.15 9.91 18.82
CA LEU A 91 -7.73 8.91 17.94
C LEU A 91 -7.13 7.54 18.26
N GLN A 92 -7.98 6.53 18.35
CA GLN A 92 -7.53 5.16 18.57
C GLN A 92 -6.45 4.78 17.55
N ASP A 93 -5.42 4.05 17.97
CA ASP A 93 -4.37 3.61 17.07
C ASP A 93 -4.92 2.61 16.05
N PRO A 94 -4.56 2.79 14.76
CA PRO A 94 -4.98 1.84 13.73
C PRO A 94 -4.23 0.53 13.82
N PRO A 95 -4.73 -0.54 13.19
CA PRO A 95 -4.00 -1.79 13.13
C PRO A 95 -2.66 -1.62 12.43
N GLU A 96 -1.66 -2.40 12.82
CA GLU A 96 -0.36 -2.34 12.19
C GLU A 96 -0.40 -2.93 10.79
N ASN A 97 0.33 -2.29 9.86
CA ASN A 97 0.43 -2.75 8.49
C ASN A 97 1.52 -3.84 8.38
N PRO A 98 1.13 -5.09 8.09
CA PRO A 98 2.12 -6.18 7.99
C PRO A 98 3.07 -6.02 6.81
N LEU A 99 2.73 -5.19 5.81
CA LEU A 99 3.60 -4.90 4.67
C LEU A 99 4.56 -3.75 4.94
N ASN A 100 4.49 -3.15 6.13
CA ASN A 100 5.51 -2.29 6.73
C ASN A 100 5.94 -1.11 5.84
N TYR A 101 4.96 -0.49 5.15
CA TYR A 101 5.17 0.70 4.31
C TYR A 101 6.09 0.49 3.12
N VAL A 102 6.08 -0.70 2.54
CA VAL A 102 6.87 -0.98 1.35
C VAL A 102 6.12 -0.65 0.07
N LYS A 103 6.88 -0.35 -0.98
CA LYS A 103 6.37 -0.23 -2.33
C LYS A 103 6.46 -1.61 -3.00
N ILE A 104 5.38 -2.04 -3.65
CA ILE A 104 5.33 -3.30 -4.37
C ILE A 104 4.88 -3.05 -5.80
N ILE A 105 5.59 -3.63 -6.76
CA ILE A 105 5.19 -3.67 -8.17
C ILE A 105 4.83 -5.11 -8.49
N TYR A 106 3.64 -5.32 -9.05
CA TYR A 106 3.19 -6.66 -9.46
C TYR A 106 3.61 -6.94 -10.89
N ASP A 107 4.14 -8.12 -11.13
CA ASP A 107 4.52 -8.61 -12.44
C ASP A 107 4.02 -10.05 -12.56
N ASP A 108 2.80 -10.21 -13.08
CA ASP A 108 2.05 -11.48 -13.08
C ASP A 108 1.96 -12.06 -11.65
N GLU A 109 2.51 -13.25 -11.44
CA GLU A 109 2.50 -13.88 -10.12
C GLU A 109 3.67 -13.47 -9.23
N ASP A 110 4.60 -12.69 -9.77
CA ASP A 110 5.77 -12.21 -9.05
C ASP A 110 5.52 -10.81 -8.50
N ILE A 111 6.34 -10.41 -7.54
CA ILE A 111 6.36 -9.05 -7.04
C ILE A 111 7.80 -8.52 -7.05
N LEU A 112 7.90 -7.20 -7.16
CA LEU A 112 9.18 -6.49 -7.09
C LEU A 112 9.11 -5.49 -5.95
N ILE A 113 10.12 -5.52 -5.09
CA ILE A 113 10.23 -4.63 -3.94
C ILE A 113 11.61 -3.95 -4.01
N PRO A 114 11.68 -2.62 -3.78
CA PRO A 114 13.00 -1.97 -3.72
C PRO A 114 13.91 -2.65 -2.72
N GLU A 115 15.16 -2.88 -3.10
CA GLU A 115 16.11 -3.63 -2.27
C GLU A 115 16.22 -3.08 -0.86
N GLU A 116 16.29 -1.75 -0.73
CA GLU A 116 16.41 -1.09 0.57
C GLU A 116 15.17 -1.27 1.47
N GLN A 117 14.01 -1.58 0.88
CA GLN A 117 12.77 -1.83 1.62
C GLN A 117 12.55 -3.31 1.91
N PHE A 118 13.18 -4.18 1.14
CA PHE A 118 12.95 -5.63 1.24
C PHE A 118 13.27 -6.18 2.62
N GLU A 119 14.26 -5.61 3.30
CA GLU A 119 14.64 -6.04 4.65
C GLU A 119 13.47 -5.99 5.65
N LYS A 120 12.55 -5.04 5.45
CA LYS A 120 11.38 -4.87 6.33
C LYS A 120 10.40 -6.03 6.24
N VAL A 121 10.37 -6.73 5.10
CA VAL A 121 9.36 -7.76 4.81
C VAL A 121 9.96 -9.10 4.42
N LYS A 122 11.27 -9.26 4.45
CA LYS A 122 11.94 -10.48 3.99
C LYS A 122 11.41 -11.74 4.66
N ASP A 123 11.05 -11.65 5.93
CA ASP A 123 10.59 -12.82 6.70
C ASP A 123 9.23 -13.34 6.22
N LEU A 124 8.44 -12.49 5.57
CA LEU A 124 7.16 -12.89 4.99
C LEU A 124 7.35 -13.81 3.78
N PHE A 125 8.52 -13.77 3.15
CA PHE A 125 8.78 -14.47 1.89
C PHE A 125 9.84 -15.56 2.04
N LYS A 126 10.00 -16.12 3.22
CA LYS A 126 10.88 -17.29 3.42
C LYS A 126 10.42 -18.42 2.53
N GLY A 127 11.38 -19.07 1.86
CA GLY A 127 11.09 -20.18 0.96
C GLY A 127 10.73 -19.77 -0.47
N TYR A 128 10.51 -18.49 -0.74
CA TYR A 128 10.27 -18.02 -2.10
C TYR A 128 11.59 -17.73 -2.80
N PRO A 129 11.76 -18.12 -4.07
CA PRO A 129 12.95 -17.72 -4.85
C PRO A 129 13.01 -16.22 -5.00
N LYS A 130 14.22 -15.63 -4.94
CA LYS A 130 14.43 -14.21 -5.06
C LYS A 130 15.49 -13.91 -6.10
N LEU A 131 15.25 -12.89 -6.91
CA LEU A 131 16.17 -12.41 -7.94
C LEU A 131 16.40 -10.91 -7.76
N ARG A 132 17.61 -10.48 -8.02
CA ARG A 132 17.99 -9.07 -7.92
C ARG A 132 17.99 -8.47 -9.32
N GLU A 133 17.21 -7.41 -9.53
CA GLU A 133 17.03 -6.80 -10.85
C GLU A 133 17.22 -5.28 -10.77
N THR A 134 17.66 -4.68 -11.87
CA THR A 134 17.74 -3.23 -12.00
C THR A 134 16.52 -2.72 -12.78
N TRP A 135 15.81 -1.75 -12.21
CA TRP A 135 14.62 -1.15 -12.82
C TRP A 135 14.76 0.37 -12.88
N TRP A 136 14.12 0.98 -13.87
CA TRP A 136 14.03 2.43 -13.98
C TRP A 136 12.90 3.03 -13.17
#